data_fcbc7404b589203c4a88cc5c76e39956
#
_entry.id   fcbc7404b589203c4a88cc5c76e39956
#
_cell.length_a   1.000
_cell.length_b   1.000
_cell.length_c   1.000
_cell.angle_alpha   90.00
_cell.angle_beta   90.00
_cell.angle_gamma   90.00
#
_symmetry.space_group_name_H-M   'P 1'
#
loop_
_entity.id
_entity.type
_entity.pdbx_description
1 polymer ?
#
loop_
_entity_poly.entity_id
_entity_poly.type
_entity_poly.pdbx_seq_one_letter_code
_entity_poly.pdbx_strand_id
1 'polypeptide(L)'
;MSIVRPGPDRDQTMAGLLHQYDAFTELIGALDYSQWTHQTRCTGWQVRDVAGHVVGLAVDLVSGAIGTRTPDEQATALRGESPAALAARLHTAMDSVTRLATVFDDALWSAPSPAPGLTIGQGMQALLQDAYVHGDDIAAALGLPFDAGPGLHASLDFVLGALLRDDTAATEPAVARLLAVPADHFGEKTGIAAHDFLLAATGRGDPARLGLPDLINIFR
;
A
#
# COMPACT_ATOMS: atom_id res chain seq x y z
N MET A 1 -8.23 -21.95 -18.60
CA MET A 1 -9.27 -20.93 -18.36
C MET A 1 -8.52 -19.70 -17.86
N SER A 2 -8.56 -18.55 -18.56
CA SER A 2 -7.87 -17.34 -18.09
C SER A 2 -8.59 -16.82 -16.86
N ILE A 3 -7.86 -16.59 -15.76
CA ILE A 3 -8.36 -15.91 -14.58
C ILE A 3 -8.49 -14.44 -14.96
N VAL A 4 -9.68 -13.86 -14.79
CA VAL A 4 -9.93 -12.43 -14.96
C VAL A 4 -10.38 -11.88 -13.62
N ARG A 5 -9.63 -10.92 -13.08
CA ARG A 5 -10.06 -10.16 -11.90
C ARG A 5 -10.75 -8.87 -12.35
N PRO A 6 -11.82 -8.46 -11.69
CA PRO A 6 -12.40 -7.15 -11.94
C PRO A 6 -11.35 -6.07 -11.68
N GLY A 7 -11.47 -4.93 -12.38
CA GLY A 7 -10.67 -3.76 -12.06
C GLY A 7 -11.02 -3.22 -10.66
N PRO A 8 -10.19 -2.30 -10.13
CA PRO A 8 -10.44 -1.73 -8.82
C PRO A 8 -11.78 -0.97 -8.77
N ASP A 9 -12.60 -1.30 -7.78
CA ASP A 9 -13.79 -0.51 -7.47
C ASP A 9 -13.36 0.89 -7.00
N ARG A 10 -13.89 1.94 -7.65
CA ARG A 10 -13.48 3.32 -7.41
C ARG A 10 -13.84 3.78 -6.01
N ASP A 11 -15.08 3.61 -5.63
CA ASP A 11 -15.61 4.16 -4.37
C ASP A 11 -14.96 3.44 -3.18
N GLN A 12 -14.82 2.12 -3.28
CA GLN A 12 -14.14 1.31 -2.26
C GLN A 12 -12.65 1.65 -2.15
N THR A 13 -11.95 1.82 -3.28
CA THR A 13 -10.52 2.16 -3.29
C THR A 13 -10.30 3.56 -2.71
N MET A 14 -11.10 4.55 -3.10
CA MET A 14 -10.96 5.91 -2.60
C MET A 14 -11.31 6.02 -1.12
N ALA A 15 -12.38 5.37 -0.66
CA ALA A 15 -12.72 5.32 0.76
C ALA A 15 -11.62 4.63 1.58
N GLY A 16 -11.08 3.53 1.09
CA GLY A 16 -9.96 2.82 1.72
C GLY A 16 -8.69 3.67 1.79
N LEU A 17 -8.33 4.38 0.70
CA LEU A 17 -7.15 5.25 0.66
C LEU A 17 -7.26 6.41 1.66
N LEU A 18 -8.41 7.08 1.69
CA LEU A 18 -8.64 8.20 2.63
C LEU A 18 -8.59 7.71 4.08
N HIS A 19 -9.26 6.59 4.37
CA HIS A 19 -9.20 5.98 5.71
C HIS A 19 -7.76 5.61 6.11
N GLN A 20 -6.98 5.02 5.18
CA GLN A 20 -5.61 4.62 5.47
C GLN A 20 -4.69 5.82 5.71
N TYR A 21 -4.88 6.90 4.96
CA TYR A 21 -4.13 8.14 5.19
C TYR A 21 -4.52 8.84 6.49
N ASP A 22 -5.81 8.83 6.87
CA ASP A 22 -6.26 9.33 8.19
C ASP A 22 -5.59 8.54 9.32
N ALA A 23 -5.67 7.20 9.29
CA ALA A 23 -5.06 6.34 10.29
C ALA A 23 -3.53 6.54 10.35
N PHE A 24 -2.87 6.69 9.19
CA PHE A 24 -1.44 6.97 9.13
C PHE A 24 -1.10 8.35 9.71
N THR A 25 -1.92 9.37 9.43
CA THR A 25 -1.77 10.73 9.98
C THR A 25 -1.88 10.72 11.50
N GLU A 26 -2.88 10.02 12.05
CA GLU A 26 -3.04 9.86 13.49
C GLU A 26 -1.85 9.10 14.11
N LEU A 27 -1.43 8.00 13.49
CA LEU A 27 -0.30 7.21 13.94
C LEU A 27 0.96 8.08 14.06
N ILE A 28 1.39 8.73 12.97
CA ILE A 28 2.64 9.52 13.00
C ILE A 28 2.52 10.77 13.86
N GLY A 29 1.34 11.41 13.90
CA GLY A 29 1.10 12.62 14.71
C GLY A 29 1.18 12.39 16.21
N ALA A 30 0.96 11.15 16.67
CA ALA A 30 1.04 10.75 18.07
C ALA A 30 2.45 10.38 18.54
N LEU A 31 3.44 10.25 17.63
CA LEU A 31 4.79 9.76 17.94
C LEU A 31 5.65 10.83 18.63
N ASP A 32 6.41 10.39 19.63
CA ASP A 32 7.46 11.20 20.24
C ASP A 32 8.80 11.05 19.48
N TYR A 33 9.80 11.86 19.89
CA TYR A 33 11.11 11.84 19.23
C TYR A 33 11.85 10.52 19.39
N SER A 34 11.67 9.80 20.48
CA SER A 34 12.35 8.50 20.69
C SER A 34 11.79 7.45 19.74
N GLN A 35 10.46 7.39 19.58
CA GLN A 35 9.76 6.52 18.65
C GLN A 35 10.14 6.85 17.19
N TRP A 36 10.32 8.13 16.87
CA TRP A 36 10.64 8.62 15.52
C TRP A 36 11.95 8.07 14.96
N THR A 37 12.88 7.70 15.83
CA THR A 37 14.21 7.18 15.44
C THR A 37 14.34 5.66 15.55
N HIS A 38 13.27 4.93 15.89
CA HIS A 38 13.27 3.47 15.93
C HIS A 38 13.53 2.89 14.54
N GLN A 39 14.33 1.81 14.49
CA GLN A 39 14.53 1.05 13.25
C GLN A 39 13.27 0.28 12.88
N THR A 40 12.93 0.28 11.60
CA THR A 40 11.84 -0.54 11.07
C THR A 40 12.40 -1.80 10.41
N ARG A 41 11.53 -2.69 9.96
CA ARG A 41 11.90 -3.84 9.12
C ARG A 41 12.23 -3.45 7.67
N CYS A 42 11.94 -2.21 7.26
CA CYS A 42 12.41 -1.67 6.00
C CYS A 42 13.91 -1.40 6.12
N THR A 43 14.72 -2.16 5.40
CA THR A 43 16.19 -2.12 5.50
C THR A 43 16.73 -0.70 5.32
N GLY A 44 17.47 -0.22 6.31
CA GLY A 44 18.08 1.13 6.29
C GLY A 44 17.13 2.27 6.68
N TRP A 45 15.85 2.00 6.96
CA TRP A 45 14.85 3.00 7.29
C TRP A 45 14.42 2.98 8.74
N GLN A 46 14.42 4.14 9.37
CA GLN A 46 13.77 4.41 10.65
C GLN A 46 12.31 4.80 10.42
N VAL A 47 11.53 4.88 11.50
CA VAL A 47 10.12 5.32 11.46
C VAL A 47 9.97 6.64 10.70
N ARG A 48 10.87 7.62 10.93
CA ARG A 48 10.87 8.90 10.21
C ARG A 48 11.07 8.77 8.69
N ASP A 49 11.80 7.78 8.24
CA ASP A 49 12.08 7.57 6.82
C ASP A 49 10.85 6.94 6.15
N VAL A 50 10.22 5.97 6.81
CA VAL A 50 8.94 5.39 6.38
C VAL A 50 7.86 6.47 6.29
N ALA A 51 7.72 7.30 7.33
CA ALA A 51 6.76 8.41 7.33
C ALA A 51 7.07 9.44 6.23
N GLY A 52 8.35 9.78 6.04
CA GLY A 52 8.80 10.68 5.00
C GLY A 52 8.49 10.18 3.59
N HIS A 53 8.64 8.86 3.35
CA HIS A 53 8.28 8.24 2.09
C HIS A 53 6.78 8.33 1.83
N VAL A 54 5.93 7.85 2.74
CA VAL A 54 4.46 7.84 2.54
C VAL A 54 3.92 9.27 2.33
N VAL A 55 4.37 10.23 3.15
CA VAL A 55 3.97 11.64 2.99
C VAL A 55 4.52 12.22 1.68
N GLY A 56 5.77 11.92 1.33
CA GLY A 56 6.40 12.36 0.09
C GLY A 56 5.66 11.85 -1.14
N LEU A 57 5.23 10.59 -1.12
CA LEU A 57 4.45 9.97 -2.20
C LEU A 57 3.07 10.62 -2.34
N ALA A 58 2.39 10.92 -1.22
CA ALA A 58 1.10 11.62 -1.22
C ALA A 58 1.24 13.06 -1.79
N VAL A 59 2.33 13.76 -1.45
CA VAL A 59 2.64 15.10 -2.00
C VAL A 59 2.95 15.01 -3.50
N ASP A 60 3.68 13.99 -3.94
CA ASP A 60 3.96 13.76 -5.37
C ASP A 60 2.67 13.52 -6.16
N LEU A 61 1.73 12.75 -5.59
CA LEU A 61 0.42 12.53 -6.19
C LEU A 61 -0.30 13.86 -6.49
N VAL A 62 -0.46 14.70 -5.48
CA VAL A 62 -1.26 15.93 -5.61
C VAL A 62 -0.56 17.03 -6.38
N SER A 63 0.77 16.96 -6.53
CA SER A 63 1.55 17.87 -7.36
C SER A 63 1.79 17.38 -8.79
N GLY A 64 1.31 16.18 -9.14
CA GLY A 64 1.52 15.59 -10.46
C GLY A 64 2.95 15.08 -10.70
N ALA A 65 3.70 14.81 -9.63
CA ALA A 65 5.10 14.40 -9.66
C ALA A 65 5.32 12.88 -9.41
N ILE A 66 4.25 12.07 -9.50
CA ILE A 66 4.37 10.60 -9.34
C ILE A 66 5.43 10.04 -10.28
N GLY A 67 6.33 9.22 -9.72
CA GLY A 67 7.42 8.56 -10.45
C GLY A 67 8.64 9.44 -10.73
N THR A 68 8.66 10.70 -10.29
CA THR A 68 9.82 11.59 -10.44
C THR A 68 10.87 11.41 -9.35
N ARG A 69 10.50 10.86 -8.20
CA ARG A 69 11.38 10.58 -7.06
C ARG A 69 11.29 9.12 -6.66
N THR A 70 12.41 8.57 -6.24
CA THR A 70 12.47 7.26 -5.61
C THR A 70 11.96 7.31 -4.17
N PRO A 71 11.60 6.17 -3.55
CA PRO A 71 11.24 6.10 -2.12
C PRO A 71 12.31 6.71 -1.20
N ASP A 72 13.60 6.45 -1.47
CA ASP A 72 14.71 7.00 -0.68
C ASP A 72 14.84 8.53 -0.82
N GLU A 73 14.59 9.07 -2.01
CA GLU A 73 14.58 10.52 -2.23
C GLU A 73 13.40 11.19 -1.52
N GLN A 74 12.22 10.57 -1.50
CA GLN A 74 11.05 11.06 -0.76
C GLN A 74 11.34 11.07 0.75
N ALA A 75 11.84 9.95 1.30
CA ALA A 75 12.23 9.84 2.70
C ALA A 75 13.29 10.87 3.10
N THR A 76 14.35 11.00 2.29
CA THR A 76 15.45 11.92 2.55
C THR A 76 15.01 13.38 2.51
N ALA A 77 14.15 13.76 1.57
CA ALA A 77 13.66 15.14 1.42
C ALA A 77 12.88 15.63 2.65
N LEU A 78 12.24 14.71 3.39
CA LEU A 78 11.39 15.02 4.53
C LEU A 78 11.99 14.60 5.89
N ARG A 79 13.19 14.04 5.91
CA ARG A 79 13.83 13.48 7.11
C ARG A 79 13.99 14.47 8.26
N GLY A 80 14.12 15.76 7.98
CA GLY A 80 14.27 16.83 8.97
C GLY A 80 12.95 17.33 9.57
N GLU A 81 11.81 16.88 9.05
CA GLU A 81 10.51 17.30 9.51
C GLU A 81 10.12 16.61 10.84
N SER A 82 9.32 17.28 11.65
CA SER A 82 8.75 16.67 12.86
C SER A 82 7.54 15.77 12.53
N PRO A 83 7.18 14.82 13.44
CA PRO A 83 5.96 14.04 13.30
C PRO A 83 4.73 14.88 13.01
N ALA A 84 4.51 15.94 13.78
CA ALA A 84 3.38 16.86 13.61
C ALA A 84 3.41 17.60 12.24
N ALA A 85 4.60 17.97 11.75
CA ALA A 85 4.73 18.63 10.46
C ALA A 85 4.39 17.67 9.31
N LEU A 86 4.83 16.41 9.37
CA LEU A 86 4.48 15.39 8.37
C LEU A 86 2.99 15.03 8.42
N ALA A 87 2.42 14.89 9.60
CA ALA A 87 0.98 14.68 9.77
C ALA A 87 0.16 15.80 9.12
N ALA A 88 0.54 17.06 9.34
CA ALA A 88 -0.13 18.23 8.72
C ALA A 88 0.02 18.24 7.18
N ARG A 89 1.19 17.85 6.65
CA ARG A 89 1.39 17.73 5.19
C ARG A 89 0.51 16.64 4.59
N LEU A 90 0.44 15.47 5.24
CA LEU A 90 -0.40 14.37 4.77
C LEU A 90 -1.88 14.77 4.78
N HIS A 91 -2.34 15.40 5.85
CA HIS A 91 -3.71 15.92 5.94
C HIS A 91 -4.04 16.90 4.79
N THR A 92 -3.13 17.83 4.50
CA THR A 92 -3.28 18.76 3.35
C THR A 92 -3.33 18.03 2.01
N ALA A 93 -2.51 16.98 1.82
CA ALA A 93 -2.54 16.16 0.62
C ALA A 93 -3.88 15.40 0.52
N MET A 94 -4.40 14.86 1.61
CA MET A 94 -5.69 14.17 1.67
C MET A 94 -6.86 15.07 1.24
N ASP A 95 -6.91 16.33 1.70
CA ASP A 95 -7.90 17.30 1.24
C ASP A 95 -7.87 17.47 -0.29
N SER A 96 -6.69 17.41 -0.86
CA SER A 96 -6.51 17.49 -2.31
C SER A 96 -6.92 16.20 -3.01
N VAL A 97 -6.59 15.03 -2.46
CA VAL A 97 -7.04 13.72 -2.95
C VAL A 97 -8.55 13.62 -2.91
N THR A 98 -9.20 14.08 -1.84
CA THR A 98 -10.66 14.12 -1.71
C THR A 98 -11.30 14.96 -2.82
N ARG A 99 -10.72 16.12 -3.13
CA ARG A 99 -11.19 16.94 -4.27
C ARG A 99 -10.96 16.25 -5.62
N LEU A 100 -9.82 15.59 -5.82
CA LEU A 100 -9.54 14.83 -7.04
C LEU A 100 -10.52 13.68 -7.22
N ALA A 101 -10.93 13.00 -6.14
CA ALA A 101 -11.89 11.90 -6.19
C ALA A 101 -13.22 12.29 -6.86
N THR A 102 -13.63 13.57 -6.73
CA THR A 102 -14.89 14.06 -7.29
C THR A 102 -14.88 14.19 -8.83
N VAL A 103 -13.70 14.17 -9.45
CA VAL A 103 -13.55 14.30 -10.92
C VAL A 103 -13.22 12.98 -11.61
N PHE A 104 -13.01 11.90 -10.85
CA PHE A 104 -12.78 10.57 -11.41
C PHE A 104 -14.10 10.00 -11.94
N ASP A 105 -14.24 9.97 -13.27
CA ASP A 105 -15.22 9.13 -13.95
C ASP A 105 -14.61 7.77 -14.33
N ASP A 106 -15.41 6.88 -14.90
CA ASP A 106 -14.96 5.53 -15.27
C ASP A 106 -13.90 5.56 -16.38
N ALA A 107 -13.96 6.55 -17.28
CA ALA A 107 -12.99 6.72 -18.36
C ALA A 107 -11.62 7.11 -17.80
N LEU A 108 -11.59 8.11 -16.90
CA LEU A 108 -10.35 8.54 -16.23
C LEU A 108 -9.82 7.44 -15.30
N TRP A 109 -10.69 6.74 -14.56
CA TRP A 109 -10.30 5.65 -13.69
C TRP A 109 -9.58 4.52 -14.41
N SER A 110 -10.00 4.25 -15.66
CA SER A 110 -9.43 3.23 -16.53
C SER A 110 -8.26 3.72 -17.40
N ALA A 111 -7.99 5.04 -17.42
CA ALA A 111 -6.92 5.61 -18.21
C ALA A 111 -5.52 5.21 -17.67
N PRO A 112 -4.48 5.24 -18.53
CA PRO A 112 -3.10 4.98 -18.08
C PRO A 112 -2.67 5.91 -16.96
N SER A 113 -2.05 5.33 -15.93
CA SER A 113 -1.42 6.07 -14.82
C SER A 113 -0.04 6.59 -15.24
N PRO A 114 0.48 7.65 -14.59
CA PRO A 114 1.91 7.99 -14.65
C PRO A 114 2.83 6.85 -14.22
N ALA A 115 2.37 5.96 -13.32
CA ALA A 115 3.09 4.75 -12.98
C ALA A 115 2.98 3.72 -14.11
N PRO A 116 4.12 3.26 -14.71
CA PRO A 116 4.10 2.38 -15.88
C PRO A 116 3.32 1.08 -15.64
N GLY A 117 2.51 0.70 -16.63
CA GLY A 117 1.78 -0.57 -16.62
C GLY A 117 0.53 -0.61 -15.74
N LEU A 118 0.15 0.51 -15.11
CA LEU A 118 -1.04 0.63 -14.28
C LEU A 118 -2.06 1.58 -14.90
N THR A 119 -3.35 1.35 -14.58
CA THR A 119 -4.39 2.38 -14.75
C THR A 119 -4.36 3.35 -13.57
N ILE A 120 -5.06 4.50 -13.67
CA ILE A 120 -5.21 5.43 -12.54
C ILE A 120 -5.82 4.72 -11.34
N GLY A 121 -6.86 3.92 -11.52
CA GLY A 121 -7.47 3.13 -10.45
C GLY A 121 -6.49 2.17 -9.76
N GLN A 122 -5.67 1.47 -10.54
CA GLN A 122 -4.63 0.61 -10.00
C GLN A 122 -3.52 1.40 -9.29
N GLY A 123 -3.19 2.59 -9.78
CA GLY A 123 -2.28 3.51 -9.11
C GLY A 123 -2.82 3.96 -7.74
N MET A 124 -4.12 4.25 -7.63
CA MET A 124 -4.76 4.57 -6.34
C MET A 124 -4.75 3.38 -5.38
N GLN A 125 -4.97 2.16 -5.87
CA GLN A 125 -4.81 0.95 -5.05
C GLN A 125 -3.35 0.75 -4.59
N ALA A 126 -2.38 1.06 -5.45
CA ALA A 126 -0.96 0.98 -5.09
C ALA A 126 -0.63 1.93 -3.94
N LEU A 127 -1.13 3.17 -3.98
CA LEU A 127 -0.95 4.15 -2.91
C LEU A 127 -1.61 3.72 -1.59
N LEU A 128 -2.81 3.13 -1.68
CA LEU A 128 -3.49 2.58 -0.52
C LEU A 128 -2.69 1.43 0.09
N GLN A 129 -2.23 0.49 -0.74
CA GLN A 129 -1.42 -0.66 -0.32
C GLN A 129 -0.09 -0.20 0.30
N ASP A 130 0.56 0.80 -0.27
CA ASP A 130 1.80 1.37 0.24
C ASP A 130 1.61 1.96 1.64
N ALA A 131 0.61 2.82 1.83
CA ALA A 131 0.29 3.40 3.14
C ALA A 131 -0.10 2.32 4.17
N TYR A 132 -0.83 1.27 3.75
CA TYR A 132 -1.22 0.15 4.58
C TYR A 132 -0.01 -0.59 5.14
N VAL A 133 0.89 -1.06 4.26
CA VAL A 133 2.05 -1.86 4.70
C VAL A 133 3.07 -1.03 5.48
N HIS A 134 3.20 0.25 5.18
CA HIS A 134 4.08 1.15 5.90
C HIS A 134 3.52 1.59 7.26
N GLY A 135 2.19 1.67 7.40
CA GLY A 135 1.53 1.81 8.71
C GLY A 135 1.83 0.61 9.61
N ASP A 136 1.74 -0.60 9.06
CA ASP A 136 2.11 -1.83 9.78
C ASP A 136 3.62 -1.90 10.07
N ASP A 137 4.50 -1.41 9.17
CA ASP A 137 5.95 -1.33 9.42
C ASP A 137 6.26 -0.47 10.65
N ILE A 138 5.58 0.69 10.80
CA ILE A 138 5.74 1.57 11.96
C ILE A 138 5.16 0.93 13.21
N ALA A 139 3.93 0.40 13.14
CA ALA A 139 3.28 -0.24 14.27
C ALA A 139 4.10 -1.41 14.80
N ALA A 140 4.62 -2.28 13.92
CA ALA A 140 5.47 -3.40 14.28
C ALA A 140 6.79 -2.94 14.92
N ALA A 141 7.44 -1.89 14.41
CA ALA A 141 8.67 -1.33 14.97
C ALA A 141 8.50 -0.82 16.40
N LEU A 142 7.30 -0.31 16.72
CA LEU A 142 6.98 0.31 18.00
C LEU A 142 6.22 -0.63 18.96
N GLY A 143 5.89 -1.85 18.52
CA GLY A 143 5.07 -2.78 19.30
C GLY A 143 3.64 -2.28 19.53
N LEU A 144 3.12 -1.47 18.61
CA LEU A 144 1.75 -0.97 18.64
C LEU A 144 0.79 -1.94 17.94
N PRO A 145 -0.48 -1.98 18.34
CA PRO A 145 -1.49 -2.70 17.57
C PRO A 145 -1.66 -2.06 16.20
N PHE A 146 -1.87 -2.87 15.17
CA PHE A 146 -2.20 -2.41 13.82
C PHE A 146 -3.63 -2.84 13.48
N ASP A 147 -4.47 -1.86 13.14
CA ASP A 147 -5.82 -2.14 12.65
C ASP A 147 -5.78 -2.28 11.13
N ALA A 148 -6.11 -3.47 10.65
CA ALA A 148 -6.18 -3.76 9.22
C ALA A 148 -7.25 -2.93 8.48
N GLY A 149 -8.33 -2.54 9.16
CA GLY A 149 -9.37 -1.66 8.64
C GLY A 149 -9.89 -2.03 7.24
N PRO A 150 -10.60 -1.12 6.58
CA PRO A 150 -11.15 -1.34 5.23
C PRO A 150 -10.08 -1.38 4.14
N GLY A 151 -8.84 -0.95 4.41
CA GLY A 151 -7.73 -0.96 3.46
C GLY A 151 -7.22 -2.36 3.08
N LEU A 152 -7.46 -3.36 3.95
CA LEU A 152 -6.93 -4.72 3.75
C LEU A 152 -7.35 -5.34 2.42
N HIS A 153 -8.65 -5.35 2.11
CA HIS A 153 -9.15 -6.03 0.92
C HIS A 153 -8.70 -5.35 -0.38
N ALA A 154 -8.69 -4.01 -0.42
CA ALA A 154 -8.22 -3.27 -1.59
C ALA A 154 -6.70 -3.44 -1.79
N SER A 155 -5.90 -3.48 -0.70
CA SER A 155 -4.48 -3.80 -0.74
C SER A 155 -4.23 -5.24 -1.24
N LEU A 156 -5.05 -6.18 -0.78
CA LEU A 156 -4.99 -7.57 -1.23
C LEU A 156 -5.32 -7.70 -2.72
N ASP A 157 -6.37 -7.01 -3.19
CA ASP A 157 -6.72 -6.99 -4.63
C ASP A 157 -5.60 -6.41 -5.49
N PHE A 158 -4.91 -5.36 -5.03
CA PHE A 158 -3.74 -4.83 -5.73
C PHE A 158 -2.64 -5.88 -5.87
N VAL A 159 -2.29 -6.56 -4.76
CA VAL A 159 -1.24 -7.60 -4.75
C VAL A 159 -1.60 -8.78 -5.63
N LEU A 160 -2.83 -9.29 -5.52
CA LEU A 160 -3.32 -10.38 -6.38
C LEU A 160 -3.34 -9.96 -7.86
N GLY A 161 -3.68 -8.70 -8.14
CA GLY A 161 -3.60 -8.13 -9.49
C GLY A 161 -2.15 -8.03 -10.00
N ALA A 162 -1.20 -7.67 -9.15
CA ALA A 162 0.22 -7.66 -9.50
C ALA A 162 0.74 -9.07 -9.83
N LEU A 163 0.40 -10.06 -9.01
CA LEU A 163 0.75 -11.47 -9.26
C LEU A 163 0.12 -12.02 -10.54
N LEU A 164 -1.10 -11.58 -10.88
CA LEU A 164 -1.75 -11.99 -12.13
C LEU A 164 -1.06 -11.41 -13.37
N ARG A 165 -0.44 -10.23 -13.26
CA ARG A 165 0.33 -9.61 -14.36
C ARG A 165 1.74 -10.19 -14.52
N ASP A 166 2.24 -10.91 -13.53
CA ASP A 166 3.51 -11.65 -13.61
C ASP A 166 3.24 -13.05 -14.15
N ASP A 167 3.55 -13.28 -15.42
CA ASP A 167 3.31 -14.57 -16.10
C ASP A 167 3.93 -15.76 -15.36
N THR A 168 5.09 -15.59 -14.73
CA THR A 168 5.75 -16.65 -13.97
C THR A 168 4.97 -16.96 -12.69
N ALA A 169 4.57 -15.96 -11.95
CA ALA A 169 3.77 -16.14 -10.73
C ALA A 169 2.38 -16.68 -11.07
N ALA A 170 1.71 -16.14 -12.08
CA ALA A 170 0.36 -16.53 -12.47
C ALA A 170 0.23 -18.00 -12.93
N THR A 171 1.30 -18.57 -13.46
CA THR A 171 1.33 -19.97 -13.92
C THR A 171 1.74 -20.97 -12.82
N GLU A 172 2.26 -20.49 -11.68
CA GLU A 172 2.58 -21.35 -10.54
C GLU A 172 1.28 -21.90 -9.91
N PRO A 173 1.13 -23.25 -9.78
CA PRO A 173 -0.14 -23.85 -9.36
C PRO A 173 -0.65 -23.38 -7.98
N ALA A 174 0.25 -23.08 -7.03
CA ALA A 174 -0.12 -22.59 -5.73
C ALA A 174 -0.66 -21.15 -5.84
N VAL A 175 -0.02 -20.29 -6.62
CA VAL A 175 -0.42 -18.90 -6.85
C VAL A 175 -1.73 -18.83 -7.65
N ALA A 176 -1.85 -19.65 -8.72
CA ALA A 176 -3.06 -19.69 -9.55
C ALA A 176 -4.33 -20.00 -8.73
N ARG A 177 -4.22 -20.84 -7.69
CA ARG A 177 -5.34 -21.11 -6.77
C ARG A 177 -5.74 -19.88 -5.96
N LEU A 178 -4.77 -19.08 -5.49
CA LEU A 178 -5.02 -17.84 -4.75
C LEU A 178 -5.66 -16.79 -5.65
N LEU A 179 -5.18 -16.67 -6.90
CA LEU A 179 -5.70 -15.70 -7.87
C LEU A 179 -7.17 -15.93 -8.24
N ALA A 180 -7.66 -17.15 -8.08
CA ALA A 180 -9.06 -17.49 -8.34
C ALA A 180 -10.02 -17.09 -7.19
N VAL A 181 -9.48 -16.63 -6.04
CA VAL A 181 -10.27 -16.29 -4.85
C VAL A 181 -10.50 -14.77 -4.78
N PRO A 182 -11.75 -14.29 -4.63
CA PRO A 182 -12.03 -12.89 -4.36
C PRO A 182 -11.41 -12.43 -3.02
N ALA A 183 -10.97 -11.18 -2.93
CA ALA A 183 -10.26 -10.66 -1.76
C ALA A 183 -11.11 -10.69 -0.48
N ASP A 184 -12.41 -10.43 -0.59
CA ASP A 184 -13.37 -10.45 0.52
C ASP A 184 -13.59 -11.85 1.12
N HIS A 185 -13.31 -12.90 0.36
CA HIS A 185 -13.40 -14.31 0.78
C HIS A 185 -12.03 -15.00 0.94
N PHE A 186 -10.95 -14.25 0.86
CA PHE A 186 -9.61 -14.82 0.76
C PHE A 186 -9.28 -15.75 1.94
N GLY A 187 -9.42 -15.27 3.17
CA GLY A 187 -9.11 -16.04 4.37
C GLY A 187 -9.97 -17.31 4.50
N GLU A 188 -11.28 -17.18 4.23
CA GLU A 188 -12.22 -18.29 4.28
C GLU A 188 -11.89 -19.40 3.28
N LYS A 189 -11.55 -19.03 2.05
CA LYS A 189 -11.35 -19.97 0.93
C LYS A 189 -9.95 -20.56 0.88
N THR A 190 -8.95 -19.83 1.36
CA THR A 190 -7.54 -20.27 1.31
C THR A 190 -7.05 -20.86 2.63
N GLY A 191 -7.68 -20.51 3.75
CA GLY A 191 -7.18 -20.82 5.10
C GLY A 191 -5.97 -19.95 5.51
N ILE A 192 -5.60 -18.95 4.71
CA ILE A 192 -4.49 -18.03 4.96
C ILE A 192 -5.07 -16.67 5.37
N ALA A 193 -4.64 -16.12 6.51
CA ALA A 193 -5.06 -14.77 6.89
C ALA A 193 -4.62 -13.75 5.83
N ALA A 194 -5.55 -12.90 5.38
CA ALA A 194 -5.29 -11.95 4.30
C ALA A 194 -4.14 -10.98 4.62
N HIS A 195 -4.05 -10.55 5.88
CA HIS A 195 -2.95 -9.70 6.36
C HIS A 195 -1.60 -10.41 6.27
N ASP A 196 -1.51 -11.67 6.76
CA ASP A 196 -0.26 -12.43 6.71
C ASP A 196 0.20 -12.68 5.27
N PHE A 197 -0.75 -12.98 4.38
CA PHE A 197 -0.45 -13.11 2.96
C PHE A 197 0.07 -11.78 2.37
N LEU A 198 -0.57 -10.67 2.68
CA LEU A 198 -0.16 -9.36 2.21
C LEU A 198 1.27 -9.02 2.66
N LEU A 199 1.61 -9.28 3.92
CA LEU A 199 2.95 -9.07 4.44
C LEU A 199 3.99 -9.96 3.75
N ALA A 200 3.68 -11.24 3.52
CA ALA A 200 4.56 -12.15 2.79
C ALA A 200 4.73 -11.72 1.32
N ALA A 201 3.64 -11.32 0.67
CA ALA A 201 3.65 -10.90 -0.73
C ALA A 201 4.31 -9.53 -0.96
N THR A 202 4.59 -8.78 0.09
CA THR A 202 5.30 -7.50 0.04
C THR A 202 6.68 -7.55 0.69
N GLY A 203 7.21 -8.76 0.93
CA GLY A 203 8.56 -8.97 1.47
C GLY A 203 8.70 -8.71 2.97
N ARG A 204 7.59 -8.63 3.71
CA ARG A 204 7.54 -8.37 5.16
C ARG A 204 7.32 -9.62 5.99
N GLY A 205 7.05 -10.74 5.35
CA GLY A 205 6.88 -12.06 5.93
C GLY A 205 7.57 -13.13 5.11
N ASP A 206 7.74 -14.30 5.67
CA ASP A 206 8.30 -15.47 4.99
C ASP A 206 7.17 -16.26 4.30
N PRO A 207 7.11 -16.30 2.94
CA PRO A 207 6.10 -17.06 2.21
C PRO A 207 6.06 -18.55 2.59
N ALA A 208 7.20 -19.13 2.94
CA ALA A 208 7.29 -20.55 3.28
C ALA A 208 6.47 -20.90 4.53
N ARG A 209 6.29 -19.97 5.46
CA ARG A 209 5.42 -20.15 6.64
C ARG A 209 3.95 -20.30 6.28
N LEU A 210 3.56 -19.80 5.10
CA LEU A 210 2.21 -19.92 4.55
C LEU A 210 2.09 -21.10 3.57
N GLY A 211 3.17 -21.89 3.38
CA GLY A 211 3.23 -22.94 2.38
C GLY A 211 3.24 -22.43 0.94
N LEU A 212 3.73 -21.21 0.73
CA LEU A 212 3.75 -20.53 -0.56
C LEU A 212 5.18 -20.34 -1.09
N PRO A 213 5.37 -20.26 -2.41
CA PRO A 213 6.68 -20.00 -3.00
C PRO A 213 7.08 -18.52 -2.88
N ASP A 214 8.39 -18.23 -2.96
CA ASP A 214 8.93 -16.86 -2.95
C ASP A 214 8.41 -16.00 -4.12
N LEU A 215 7.87 -16.65 -5.15
CA LEU A 215 7.23 -16.00 -6.30
C LEU A 215 6.04 -15.09 -5.93
N ILE A 216 5.45 -15.24 -4.73
CA ILE A 216 4.40 -14.34 -4.29
C ILE A 216 4.90 -12.94 -3.93
N ASN A 217 6.20 -12.74 -3.66
CA ASN A 217 6.74 -11.42 -3.37
C ASN A 217 6.76 -10.56 -4.64
N ILE A 218 5.93 -9.51 -4.67
CA ILE A 218 5.77 -8.62 -5.83
C ILE A 218 6.92 -7.62 -6.00
N PHE A 219 7.83 -7.52 -5.03
CA PHE A 219 9.00 -6.64 -5.03
C PHE A 219 10.35 -7.38 -5.15
N ARG A 220 10.33 -8.64 -5.63
CA ARG A 220 11.54 -9.43 -5.86
C ARG A 220 12.36 -8.95 -7.06
#